data_1243986d39f5df173feb0919f87bdec1
#
_entry.id   1243986d39f5df173feb0919f87bdec1
#
_cell.length_a   1.000
_cell.length_b   1.000
_cell.length_c   1.000
_cell.angle_alpha   90.00
_cell.angle_beta   90.00
_cell.angle_gamma   90.00
#
_symmetry.space_group_name_H-M   'P 1'
#
loop_
_entity.id
_entity.type
_entity.pdbx_description
1 polymer ?
#
loop_
_entity_poly.entity_id
_entity_poly.type
_entity_poly.pdbx_seq_one_letter_code
_entity_poly.pdbx_strand_id
1 'polypeptide(L)'
;MAAVALALATGAGCASRSEVEQLKKDVEALKASQAQMAKQLGGARPAQQARALPASIDLTDAPFKGSPTSTVALVEYSDYECPYCIRHFTQVMPEIQNSYIATNKIRYMFRDFPIDELHPQSIRAHVAAHCAIEQNKFWDMHNRLFTSPGTHTPEALTARAQEIGLNTAAFSACIATDKYSASIRQSTAFAISMGANGTPFFIVGKFDPKTHQLTPIKAIPGAYPFSQFQQIIDAALANK
;
A
#
# COMPACT_ATOMS: atom_id res chain seq x y z
N MET A 1 -36.19 -44.05 -46.57
CA MET A 1 -34.86 -43.65 -46.09
C MET A 1 -34.49 -42.37 -46.81
N ALA A 2 -34.62 -41.23 -46.12
CA ALA A 2 -34.29 -39.91 -46.65
C ALA A 2 -33.01 -39.44 -45.98
N ALA A 3 -31.94 -39.28 -46.73
CA ALA A 3 -30.65 -38.76 -46.25
C ALA A 3 -30.70 -37.27 -46.24
N VAL A 4 -30.59 -36.65 -45.04
CA VAL A 4 -30.42 -35.20 -44.86
C VAL A 4 -28.92 -34.89 -44.97
N ALA A 5 -28.52 -34.23 -46.05
CA ALA A 5 -27.18 -33.68 -46.19
C ALA A 5 -27.06 -32.37 -45.43
N LEU A 6 -26.20 -32.36 -44.43
CA LEU A 6 -25.87 -31.17 -43.65
C LEU A 6 -24.73 -30.42 -44.37
N ALA A 7 -25.08 -29.30 -45.02
CA ALA A 7 -24.11 -28.43 -45.67
C ALA A 7 -23.47 -27.53 -44.61
N LEU A 8 -22.20 -27.76 -44.29
CA LEU A 8 -21.36 -26.87 -43.49
C LEU A 8 -20.95 -25.68 -44.37
N ALA A 9 -21.59 -24.55 -44.21
CA ALA A 9 -21.18 -23.28 -44.83
C ALA A 9 -20.02 -22.68 -43.97
N THR A 10 -18.78 -22.88 -44.39
CA THR A 10 -17.62 -22.16 -43.87
C THR A 10 -17.56 -20.78 -44.53
N GLY A 11 -18.31 -19.82 -43.93
CA GLY A 11 -18.23 -18.43 -44.32
C GLY A 11 -17.03 -17.74 -43.68
N ALA A 12 -15.84 -17.84 -44.34
CA ALA A 12 -14.76 -16.89 -44.09
C ALA A 12 -15.15 -15.59 -44.84
N GLY A 13 -15.95 -14.73 -44.20
CA GLY A 13 -16.29 -13.43 -44.72
C GLY A 13 -15.10 -12.50 -44.66
N CYS A 14 -14.39 -12.32 -45.80
CA CYS A 14 -13.50 -11.18 -45.95
C CYS A 14 -14.31 -9.89 -45.80
N ALA A 15 -13.90 -9.02 -44.89
CA ALA A 15 -14.53 -7.70 -44.73
C ALA A 15 -14.55 -6.97 -46.08
N SER A 16 -15.68 -6.37 -46.44
CA SER A 16 -15.77 -5.62 -47.66
C SER A 16 -14.87 -4.38 -47.61
N ARG A 17 -14.44 -3.90 -48.78
CA ARG A 17 -13.61 -2.69 -48.86
C ARG A 17 -14.26 -1.48 -48.22
N SER A 18 -15.58 -1.40 -48.20
CA SER A 18 -16.38 -0.36 -47.57
C SER A 18 -16.32 -0.48 -46.01
N GLU A 19 -16.39 -1.70 -45.47
CA GLU A 19 -16.26 -1.94 -44.03
C GLU A 19 -14.88 -1.58 -43.51
N VAL A 20 -13.83 -1.90 -44.29
CA VAL A 20 -12.42 -1.54 -43.95
C VAL A 20 -12.25 -0.01 -43.94
N GLU A 21 -12.81 0.69 -44.95
CA GLU A 21 -12.76 2.16 -44.99
C GLU A 21 -13.60 2.81 -43.88
N GLN A 22 -14.75 2.24 -43.50
CA GLN A 22 -15.51 2.73 -42.34
C GLN A 22 -14.73 2.51 -41.04
N LEU A 23 -14.15 1.35 -40.87
CA LEU A 23 -13.34 1.04 -39.67
C LEU A 23 -12.13 1.99 -39.50
N LYS A 24 -11.49 2.36 -40.61
CA LYS A 24 -10.43 3.36 -40.57
C LYS A 24 -10.93 4.73 -40.11
N LYS A 25 -12.09 5.18 -40.59
CA LYS A 25 -12.68 6.44 -40.14
C LYS A 25 -13.04 6.40 -38.67
N ASP A 26 -13.59 5.28 -38.20
CA ASP A 26 -13.92 5.10 -36.78
C ASP A 26 -12.71 5.09 -35.86
N VAL A 27 -11.61 4.47 -36.31
CA VAL A 27 -10.32 4.49 -35.60
C VAL A 27 -9.73 5.89 -35.52
N GLU A 28 -9.77 6.68 -36.61
CA GLU A 28 -9.30 8.07 -36.58
C GLU A 28 -10.19 8.96 -35.71
N ALA A 29 -11.51 8.78 -35.72
CA ALA A 29 -12.43 9.49 -34.82
C ALA A 29 -12.18 9.15 -33.34
N LEU A 30 -11.91 7.87 -33.03
CA LEU A 30 -11.54 7.42 -31.68
C LEU A 30 -10.21 8.03 -31.22
N LYS A 31 -9.19 8.07 -32.08
CA LYS A 31 -7.90 8.73 -31.77
C LYS A 31 -8.06 10.22 -31.53
N ALA A 32 -8.87 10.91 -32.33
CA ALA A 32 -9.16 12.32 -32.13
C ALA A 32 -9.90 12.58 -30.79
N SER A 33 -10.90 11.76 -30.48
CA SER A 33 -11.61 11.81 -29.19
C SER A 33 -10.69 11.53 -28.01
N GLN A 34 -9.79 10.55 -28.13
CA GLN A 34 -8.79 10.22 -27.10
C GLN A 34 -7.79 11.37 -26.88
N ALA A 35 -7.35 12.03 -27.96
CA ALA A 35 -6.49 13.20 -27.91
C ALA A 35 -7.18 14.41 -27.27
N GLN A 36 -8.47 14.58 -27.52
CA GLN A 36 -9.29 15.65 -26.93
C GLN A 36 -9.54 15.39 -25.45
N MET A 37 -9.85 14.14 -25.04
CA MET A 37 -9.93 13.74 -23.63
C MET A 37 -8.59 13.91 -22.92
N ALA A 38 -7.46 13.53 -23.55
CA ALA A 38 -6.14 13.75 -23.01
C ALA A 38 -5.83 15.24 -22.81
N LYS A 39 -6.27 16.11 -23.72
CA LYS A 39 -6.16 17.58 -23.53
C LYS A 39 -7.06 18.09 -22.41
N GLN A 40 -8.27 17.56 -22.25
CA GLN A 40 -9.17 17.93 -21.15
C GLN A 40 -8.70 17.41 -19.80
N LEU A 41 -8.11 16.20 -19.76
CA LEU A 41 -7.49 15.62 -18.57
C LEU A 41 -6.07 16.18 -18.30
N GLY A 42 -5.38 16.63 -19.37
CA GLY A 42 -4.09 17.33 -19.31
C GLY A 42 -4.20 18.83 -19.04
N GLY A 43 -5.42 19.40 -19.01
CA GLY A 43 -5.70 20.69 -18.39
C GLY A 43 -5.43 20.58 -16.91
N ALA A 44 -4.18 20.91 -16.56
CA ALA A 44 -3.54 20.98 -15.27
C ALA A 44 -4.49 20.75 -14.08
N ARG A 45 -4.55 19.51 -13.54
CA ARG A 45 -4.43 19.45 -12.10
C ARG A 45 -3.20 20.31 -11.78
N PRO A 46 -3.33 21.42 -11.01
CA PRO A 46 -2.16 22.16 -10.60
C PRO A 46 -1.21 21.10 -10.07
N ALA A 47 0.01 21.03 -10.64
CA ALA A 47 1.05 20.13 -10.14
C ALA A 47 1.03 20.39 -8.64
N GLN A 48 0.48 19.43 -7.90
CA GLN A 48 0.28 19.55 -6.47
C GLN A 48 1.71 19.75 -5.99
N GLN A 49 2.05 21.00 -5.66
CA GLN A 49 3.43 21.38 -5.31
C GLN A 49 3.87 20.32 -4.33
N ALA A 50 4.86 19.52 -4.71
CA ALA A 50 5.36 18.44 -3.88
C ALA A 50 5.65 19.10 -2.53
N ARG A 51 4.78 18.81 -1.53
CA ARG A 51 4.96 19.40 -0.21
C ARG A 51 6.33 18.97 0.24
N ALA A 52 7.14 19.94 0.66
CA ALA A 52 8.47 19.65 1.13
C ALA A 52 8.37 18.67 2.31
N LEU A 53 9.15 17.61 2.26
CA LEU A 53 9.25 16.69 3.39
C LEU A 53 9.78 17.49 4.61
N PRO A 54 9.33 17.16 5.83
CA PRO A 54 9.81 17.81 7.04
C PRO A 54 11.32 17.57 7.21
N ALA A 55 11.99 18.44 7.95
CA ALA A 55 13.42 18.26 8.24
C ALA A 55 13.69 16.97 9.03
N SER A 56 12.75 16.54 9.85
CA SER A 56 12.84 15.33 10.66
C SER A 56 11.47 14.74 10.94
N ILE A 57 11.42 13.41 11.11
CA ILE A 57 10.23 12.64 11.50
C ILE A 57 10.56 11.83 12.75
N ASP A 58 9.77 12.01 13.80
CA ASP A 58 9.88 11.22 15.02
C ASP A 58 9.22 9.84 14.82
N LEU A 59 9.99 8.78 15.07
CA LEU A 59 9.60 7.40 14.93
C LEU A 59 9.79 6.60 16.24
N THR A 60 9.80 7.28 17.39
CA THR A 60 10.04 6.66 18.71
C THR A 60 9.13 5.46 18.95
N ASP A 61 7.83 5.60 18.65
CA ASP A 61 6.82 4.57 18.92
C ASP A 61 6.48 3.70 17.70
N ALA A 62 7.24 3.82 16.61
CA ALA A 62 6.94 3.06 15.39
C ALA A 62 7.44 1.61 15.52
N PRO A 63 6.59 0.61 15.32
CA PRO A 63 7.03 -0.79 15.24
C PRO A 63 8.04 -0.96 14.11
N PHE A 64 9.10 -1.74 14.35
CA PHE A 64 10.12 -1.96 13.32
C PHE A 64 10.56 -3.42 13.20
N LYS A 65 11.08 -3.76 12.00
CA LYS A 65 11.84 -4.99 11.69
C LYS A 65 13.23 -4.62 11.18
N GLY A 66 14.14 -5.57 11.23
CA GLY A 66 15.54 -5.40 10.80
C GLY A 66 16.46 -4.98 11.92
N SER A 67 17.61 -4.44 11.57
CA SER A 67 18.67 -4.13 12.56
C SER A 67 18.30 -2.95 13.46
N PRO A 68 18.45 -3.09 14.78
CA PRO A 68 18.29 -1.97 15.72
C PRO A 68 19.36 -0.87 15.55
N THR A 69 20.45 -1.16 14.84
CA THR A 69 21.56 -0.23 14.62
C THR A 69 21.60 0.34 13.19
N SER A 70 20.65 -0.05 12.32
CA SER A 70 20.62 0.49 10.95
C SER A 70 20.36 2.00 10.94
N THR A 71 21.15 2.70 10.13
CA THR A 71 21.07 4.16 9.92
C THR A 71 20.26 4.54 8.69
N VAL A 72 19.65 3.57 8.00
CA VAL A 72 18.68 3.80 6.90
C VAL A 72 17.38 3.14 7.27
N ALA A 73 16.28 3.84 7.11
CA ALA A 73 14.94 3.30 7.31
C ALA A 73 14.05 3.48 6.10
N LEU A 74 13.17 2.49 5.91
CA LEU A 74 11.99 2.53 5.05
C LEU A 74 10.77 2.58 5.96
N VAL A 75 10.02 3.67 5.93
CA VAL A 75 8.79 3.86 6.70
C VAL A 75 7.61 3.70 5.77
N GLU A 76 6.69 2.79 6.08
CA GLU A 76 5.46 2.58 5.35
C GLU A 76 4.27 3.15 6.12
N TYR A 77 3.52 4.05 5.49
CA TYR A 77 2.18 4.48 5.92
C TYR A 77 1.16 3.69 5.11
N SER A 78 0.36 2.87 5.77
CA SER A 78 -0.43 1.85 5.10
C SER A 78 -1.81 1.67 5.74
N ASP A 79 -2.67 0.95 5.02
CA ASP A 79 -4.04 0.64 5.40
C ASP A 79 -4.31 -0.85 5.17
N TYR A 80 -4.78 -1.55 6.20
CA TYR A 80 -5.01 -3.01 6.15
C TYR A 80 -6.14 -3.45 5.21
N GLU A 81 -7.05 -2.55 4.83
CA GLU A 81 -8.13 -2.83 3.87
C GLU A 81 -7.79 -2.37 2.44
N CYS A 82 -6.72 -1.58 2.26
CA CYS A 82 -6.35 -1.05 0.95
C CYS A 82 -5.83 -2.17 0.02
N PRO A 83 -6.44 -2.39 -1.15
CA PRO A 83 -6.00 -3.43 -2.08
C PRO A 83 -4.57 -3.21 -2.61
N TYR A 84 -4.11 -1.97 -2.71
CA TYR A 84 -2.75 -1.65 -3.10
C TYR A 84 -1.73 -1.95 -2.00
N CYS A 85 -2.10 -1.77 -0.72
CA CYS A 85 -1.28 -2.15 0.43
C CYS A 85 -1.17 -3.68 0.54
N ILE A 86 -2.29 -4.39 0.39
CA ILE A 86 -2.32 -5.86 0.34
C ILE A 86 -1.43 -6.37 -0.80
N ARG A 87 -1.52 -5.77 -1.99
CA ARG A 87 -0.66 -6.12 -3.13
C ARG A 87 0.82 -5.87 -2.82
N HIS A 88 1.17 -4.71 -2.24
CA HIS A 88 2.54 -4.42 -1.84
C HIS A 88 3.05 -5.46 -0.83
N PHE A 89 2.28 -5.73 0.22
CA PHE A 89 2.62 -6.69 1.25
C PHE A 89 2.85 -8.10 0.68
N THR A 90 2.03 -8.54 -0.29
CA THR A 90 2.10 -9.91 -0.83
C THR A 90 3.12 -10.09 -1.95
N GLN A 91 3.40 -9.04 -2.75
CA GLN A 91 4.21 -9.16 -3.96
C GLN A 91 5.57 -8.48 -3.87
N VAL A 92 5.69 -7.37 -3.12
CA VAL A 92 6.91 -6.55 -3.10
C VAL A 92 7.66 -6.67 -1.76
N MET A 93 6.91 -6.66 -0.65
CA MET A 93 7.50 -6.76 0.68
C MET A 93 8.39 -8.01 0.88
N PRO A 94 8.08 -9.21 0.33
CA PRO A 94 8.97 -10.37 0.45
C PRO A 94 10.36 -10.12 -0.16
N GLU A 95 10.44 -9.40 -1.29
CA GLU A 95 11.73 -9.05 -1.91
C GLU A 95 12.49 -8.02 -1.06
N ILE A 96 11.83 -7.01 -0.52
CA ILE A 96 12.42 -6.04 0.42
C ILE A 96 12.88 -6.75 1.69
N GLN A 97 12.06 -7.67 2.23
CA GLN A 97 12.41 -8.46 3.41
C GLN A 97 13.70 -9.24 3.19
N ASN A 98 13.81 -9.96 2.08
CA ASN A 98 14.95 -10.82 1.80
C ASN A 98 16.23 -10.03 1.46
N SER A 99 16.10 -8.93 0.70
CA SER A 99 17.25 -8.19 0.19
C SER A 99 17.82 -7.20 1.21
N TYR A 100 16.98 -6.66 2.10
CA TYR A 100 17.37 -5.52 2.94
C TYR A 100 17.09 -5.72 4.43
N ILE A 101 15.92 -6.22 4.81
CA ILE A 101 15.53 -6.32 6.22
C ILE A 101 16.22 -7.51 6.88
N ALA A 102 16.12 -8.72 6.31
CA ALA A 102 16.75 -9.93 6.82
C ALA A 102 18.28 -9.86 6.76
N THR A 103 18.83 -9.05 5.85
CA THR A 103 20.28 -8.80 5.74
C THR A 103 20.77 -7.65 6.61
N ASN A 104 19.91 -7.10 7.47
CA ASN A 104 20.22 -6.00 8.40
C ASN A 104 20.74 -4.72 7.73
N LYS A 105 20.45 -4.50 6.45
CA LYS A 105 20.88 -3.29 5.73
C LYS A 105 20.04 -2.08 6.08
N ILE A 106 18.72 -2.28 6.28
CA ILE A 106 17.79 -1.23 6.65
C ILE A 106 16.94 -1.61 7.85
N ARG A 107 16.30 -0.60 8.45
CA ARG A 107 15.16 -0.75 9.34
C ARG A 107 13.88 -0.52 8.56
N TYR A 108 12.91 -1.43 8.67
CA TYR A 108 11.56 -1.23 8.16
C TYR A 108 10.64 -0.86 9.30
N MET A 109 9.85 0.19 9.14
CA MET A 109 8.97 0.74 10.16
C MET A 109 7.57 0.92 9.58
N PHE A 110 6.55 0.68 10.40
CA PHE A 110 5.15 0.79 10.00
C PHE A 110 4.45 1.93 10.72
N ARG A 111 3.59 2.66 10.00
CA ARG A 111 2.76 3.74 10.50
C ARG A 111 1.34 3.60 9.96
N ASP A 112 0.39 4.03 10.76
CA ASP A 112 -1.03 3.95 10.44
C ASP A 112 -1.44 4.98 9.41
N PHE A 113 -2.26 4.55 8.43
CA PHE A 113 -2.97 5.42 7.52
C PHE A 113 -4.30 4.80 7.06
N PRO A 114 -5.27 4.56 7.97
CA PRO A 114 -6.61 4.15 7.57
C PRO A 114 -7.26 5.24 6.73
N ILE A 115 -7.96 4.85 5.65
CA ILE A 115 -8.77 5.73 4.81
C ILE A 115 -10.23 5.42 5.10
N ASP A 116 -10.75 5.94 6.22
CA ASP A 116 -12.07 5.60 6.78
C ASP A 116 -13.21 5.77 5.77
N GLU A 117 -13.11 6.74 4.85
CA GLU A 117 -14.13 7.01 3.84
C GLU A 117 -14.25 5.90 2.79
N LEU A 118 -13.15 5.18 2.51
CA LEU A 118 -13.10 4.09 1.54
C LEU A 118 -13.14 2.72 2.22
N HIS A 119 -12.60 2.64 3.43
CA HIS A 119 -12.35 1.42 4.18
C HIS A 119 -12.94 1.53 5.59
N PRO A 120 -14.26 1.36 5.78
CA PRO A 120 -14.96 1.69 7.03
C PRO A 120 -14.53 0.90 8.26
N GLN A 121 -13.85 -0.23 8.08
CA GLN A 121 -13.37 -1.06 9.19
C GLN A 121 -11.87 -0.93 9.42
N SER A 122 -11.15 -0.17 8.58
CA SER A 122 -9.69 -0.08 8.63
C SER A 122 -9.19 0.42 9.98
N ILE A 123 -9.83 1.44 10.57
CA ILE A 123 -9.44 1.95 11.89
C ILE A 123 -9.43 0.83 12.95
N ARG A 124 -10.39 -0.11 12.90
CA ARG A 124 -10.45 -1.24 13.85
C ARG A 124 -9.28 -2.20 13.67
N ALA A 125 -8.86 -2.45 12.42
CA ALA A 125 -7.69 -3.26 12.14
C ALA A 125 -6.42 -2.63 12.70
N HIS A 126 -6.26 -1.33 12.58
CA HIS A 126 -5.15 -0.59 13.17
C HIS A 126 -5.17 -0.64 14.70
N VAL A 127 -6.33 -0.41 15.33
CA VAL A 127 -6.49 -0.58 16.79
C VAL A 127 -6.10 -1.99 17.22
N ALA A 128 -6.50 -3.03 16.48
CA ALA A 128 -6.13 -4.41 16.78
C ALA A 128 -4.61 -4.64 16.71
N ALA A 129 -3.93 -4.06 15.71
CA ALA A 129 -2.47 -4.12 15.62
C ALA A 129 -1.78 -3.44 16.82
N HIS A 130 -2.28 -2.27 17.23
CA HIS A 130 -1.79 -1.59 18.44
C HIS A 130 -2.06 -2.38 19.72
N CYS A 131 -3.24 -2.99 19.87
CA CYS A 131 -3.53 -3.86 21.01
C CYS A 131 -2.61 -5.09 21.07
N ALA A 132 -2.14 -5.58 19.93
CA ALA A 132 -1.18 -6.67 19.89
C ALA A 132 0.24 -6.23 20.32
N ILE A 133 0.59 -4.92 20.24
CA ILE A 133 1.85 -4.38 20.78
C ILE A 133 1.97 -4.65 22.27
N GLU A 134 0.90 -4.52 23.03
CA GLU A 134 0.87 -4.71 24.50
C GLU A 134 1.29 -6.13 24.91
N GLN A 135 1.23 -7.07 23.95
CA GLN A 135 1.62 -8.45 24.15
C GLN A 135 2.83 -8.86 23.26
N ASN A 136 3.58 -7.86 22.73
CA ASN A 136 4.74 -8.06 21.86
C ASN A 136 4.42 -8.84 20.57
N LYS A 137 3.20 -8.72 20.04
CA LYS A 137 2.71 -9.48 18.88
C LYS A 137 2.25 -8.58 17.72
N PHE A 138 2.78 -7.34 17.64
CA PHE A 138 2.43 -6.43 16.55
C PHE A 138 2.60 -7.07 15.18
N TRP A 139 3.78 -7.64 14.89
CA TRP A 139 4.08 -8.17 13.56
C TRP A 139 3.29 -9.44 13.22
N ASP A 140 2.93 -10.23 14.21
CA ASP A 140 2.05 -11.40 14.02
C ASP A 140 0.64 -10.93 13.62
N MET A 141 0.09 -9.93 14.32
CA MET A 141 -1.21 -9.34 13.99
C MET A 141 -1.17 -8.61 12.64
N HIS A 142 -0.15 -7.79 12.40
CA HIS A 142 0.07 -7.08 11.14
C HIS A 142 0.06 -8.05 9.95
N ASN A 143 0.84 -9.13 10.02
CA ASN A 143 0.88 -10.13 8.98
C ASN A 143 -0.50 -10.79 8.79
N ARG A 144 -1.18 -11.10 9.90
CA ARG A 144 -2.50 -11.73 9.87
C ARG A 144 -3.57 -10.85 9.24
N LEU A 145 -3.54 -9.55 9.51
CA LEU A 145 -4.47 -8.58 8.92
C LEU A 145 -4.29 -8.48 7.40
N PHE A 146 -3.06 -8.46 6.90
CA PHE A 146 -2.80 -8.44 5.45
C PHE A 146 -3.03 -9.77 4.74
N THR A 147 -2.78 -10.90 5.39
CA THR A 147 -2.94 -12.24 4.77
C THR A 147 -4.35 -12.80 4.86
N SER A 148 -5.19 -12.22 5.69
CA SER A 148 -6.60 -12.61 5.83
C SER A 148 -7.49 -11.38 5.67
N PRO A 149 -7.54 -10.80 4.45
CA PRO A 149 -8.44 -9.69 4.18
C PRO A 149 -9.90 -10.13 4.41
N GLY A 150 -10.70 -9.26 4.97
CA GLY A 150 -12.08 -9.55 5.28
C GLY A 150 -12.63 -8.62 6.36
N THR A 151 -13.64 -9.08 7.08
CA THR A 151 -14.27 -8.25 8.11
C THR A 151 -13.34 -8.04 9.32
N HIS A 152 -13.33 -6.83 9.84
CA HIS A 152 -12.62 -6.46 11.07
C HIS A 152 -13.61 -6.19 12.22
N THR A 153 -14.63 -7.08 12.35
CA THR A 153 -15.51 -7.04 13.52
C THR A 153 -14.74 -7.47 14.78
N PRO A 154 -15.19 -7.09 15.97
CA PRO A 154 -14.54 -7.49 17.22
C PRO A 154 -14.34 -9.01 17.33
N GLU A 155 -15.32 -9.81 16.88
CA GLU A 155 -15.27 -11.28 16.88
C GLU A 155 -14.18 -11.80 15.92
N ALA A 156 -14.12 -11.26 14.70
CA ALA A 156 -13.13 -11.66 13.71
C ALA A 156 -11.71 -11.26 14.14
N LEU A 157 -11.55 -10.11 14.76
CA LEU A 157 -10.25 -9.65 15.30
C LEU A 157 -9.82 -10.51 16.50
N THR A 158 -10.77 -10.88 17.39
CA THR A 158 -10.50 -11.78 18.52
C THR A 158 -10.11 -13.19 18.05
N ALA A 159 -10.75 -13.70 16.99
CA ALA A 159 -10.36 -14.99 16.39
C ALA A 159 -8.91 -14.93 15.86
N ARG A 160 -8.53 -13.85 15.15
CA ARG A 160 -7.13 -13.65 14.69
C ARG A 160 -6.15 -13.55 15.87
N ALA A 161 -6.55 -12.88 16.95
CA ALA A 161 -5.74 -12.78 18.18
C ALA A 161 -5.49 -14.16 18.79
N GLN A 162 -6.51 -15.02 18.82
CA GLN A 162 -6.38 -16.41 19.28
C GLN A 162 -5.43 -17.21 18.40
N GLU A 163 -5.52 -17.09 17.07
CA GLU A 163 -4.66 -17.79 16.10
C GLU A 163 -3.18 -17.46 16.27
N ILE A 164 -2.85 -16.24 16.68
CA ILE A 164 -1.47 -15.79 16.92
C ILE A 164 -1.04 -15.95 18.39
N GLY A 165 -1.88 -16.56 19.24
CA GLY A 165 -1.54 -16.87 20.62
C GLY A 165 -1.58 -15.69 21.59
N LEU A 166 -2.43 -14.68 21.32
CA LEU A 166 -2.67 -13.60 22.27
C LEU A 166 -3.61 -14.05 23.42
N ASN A 167 -3.48 -13.40 24.56
CA ASN A 167 -4.52 -13.44 25.59
C ASN A 167 -5.76 -12.70 25.04
N THR A 168 -6.77 -13.48 24.64
CA THR A 168 -7.96 -12.95 23.97
C THR A 168 -8.82 -12.07 24.89
N ALA A 169 -8.83 -12.32 26.19
CA ALA A 169 -9.57 -11.48 27.14
C ALA A 169 -8.96 -10.08 27.24
N ALA A 170 -7.64 -9.99 27.42
CA ALA A 170 -6.91 -8.72 27.43
C ALA A 170 -7.01 -7.99 26.10
N PHE A 171 -6.90 -8.74 24.96
CA PHE A 171 -7.03 -8.18 23.63
C PHE A 171 -8.43 -7.61 23.38
N SER A 172 -9.50 -8.36 23.71
CA SER A 172 -10.88 -7.92 23.54
C SER A 172 -11.19 -6.68 24.40
N ALA A 173 -10.69 -6.64 25.63
CA ALA A 173 -10.80 -5.45 26.49
C ALA A 173 -10.10 -4.23 25.84
N CYS A 174 -8.93 -4.42 25.22
CA CYS A 174 -8.20 -3.36 24.56
C CYS A 174 -8.94 -2.82 23.33
N ILE A 175 -9.38 -3.68 22.40
CA ILE A 175 -10.08 -3.25 21.16
C ILE A 175 -11.45 -2.62 21.43
N ALA A 176 -12.02 -2.83 22.61
CA ALA A 176 -13.27 -2.19 23.03
C ALA A 176 -13.05 -0.72 23.46
N THR A 177 -11.81 -0.25 23.52
CA THR A 177 -11.47 1.13 23.92
C THR A 177 -11.06 1.98 22.71
N ASP A 178 -11.13 3.31 22.87
CA ASP A 178 -10.69 4.28 21.87
C ASP A 178 -9.24 4.73 22.06
N LYS A 179 -8.47 4.08 22.92
CA LYS A 179 -7.17 4.60 23.38
C LYS A 179 -6.14 4.82 22.27
N TYR A 180 -6.23 4.08 21.17
CA TYR A 180 -5.32 4.23 20.02
C TYR A 180 -5.88 5.06 18.87
N SER A 181 -7.19 5.33 18.85
CA SER A 181 -7.84 6.03 17.74
C SER A 181 -7.25 7.42 17.47
N ALA A 182 -6.90 8.16 18.51
CA ALA A 182 -6.32 9.50 18.37
C ALA A 182 -4.93 9.45 17.72
N SER A 183 -4.04 8.55 18.18
CA SER A 183 -2.68 8.40 17.63
C SER A 183 -2.69 7.89 16.19
N ILE A 184 -3.60 6.97 15.85
CA ILE A 184 -3.80 6.48 14.48
C ILE A 184 -4.21 7.63 13.56
N ARG A 185 -5.21 8.45 13.94
CA ARG A 185 -5.63 9.61 13.15
C ARG A 185 -4.54 10.67 13.04
N GLN A 186 -3.74 10.86 14.08
CA GLN A 186 -2.58 11.76 14.04
C GLN A 186 -1.53 11.28 13.03
N SER A 187 -1.26 9.97 12.98
CA SER A 187 -0.36 9.37 11.98
C SER A 187 -0.87 9.63 10.56
N THR A 188 -2.16 9.41 10.29
CA THR A 188 -2.80 9.71 9.01
C THR A 188 -2.65 11.19 8.63
N ALA A 189 -3.00 12.10 9.55
CA ALA A 189 -2.89 13.55 9.32
C ALA A 189 -1.45 13.98 9.04
N PHE A 190 -0.48 13.38 9.72
CA PHE A 190 0.93 13.64 9.50
C PHE A 190 1.38 13.17 8.10
N ALA A 191 0.99 11.97 7.66
CA ALA A 191 1.29 11.50 6.31
C ALA A 191 0.69 12.43 5.23
N ILE A 192 -0.55 12.88 5.41
CA ILE A 192 -1.22 13.85 4.52
C ILE A 192 -0.43 15.17 4.50
N SER A 193 0.09 15.64 5.63
CA SER A 193 0.91 16.86 5.69
C SER A 193 2.20 16.77 4.88
N MET A 194 2.74 15.55 4.69
CA MET A 194 3.90 15.26 3.85
C MET A 194 3.56 15.06 2.37
N GLY A 195 2.29 15.17 1.99
CA GLY A 195 1.83 15.03 0.61
C GLY A 195 1.28 13.66 0.25
N ALA A 196 1.10 12.76 1.22
CA ALA A 196 0.38 11.51 0.97
C ALA A 196 -1.07 11.80 0.59
N ASN A 197 -1.54 11.20 -0.49
CA ASN A 197 -2.92 11.31 -1.01
C ASN A 197 -3.61 9.96 -1.15
N GLY A 198 -3.03 8.92 -0.56
CA GLY A 198 -3.49 7.55 -0.55
C GLY A 198 -2.43 6.61 0.00
N THR A 199 -2.77 5.33 0.04
CA THR A 199 -1.92 4.26 0.58
C THR A 199 -1.60 3.19 -0.48
N PRO A 200 -0.45 2.52 -0.36
CA PRO A 200 0.61 2.79 0.61
C PRO A 200 1.41 4.06 0.25
N PHE A 201 1.99 4.70 1.27
CA PHE A 201 2.91 5.82 1.10
C PHE A 201 4.17 5.54 1.90
N PHE A 202 5.34 5.73 1.29
CA PHE A 202 6.61 5.39 1.94
C PHE A 202 7.54 6.58 2.02
N ILE A 203 8.37 6.58 3.05
CA ILE A 203 9.51 7.48 3.20
C ILE A 203 10.78 6.64 3.38
N VAL A 204 11.78 6.89 2.55
CA VAL A 204 13.15 6.41 2.77
C VAL A 204 13.98 7.56 3.32
N GLY A 205 14.77 7.29 4.35
CA GLY A 205 15.58 8.34 4.98
C GLY A 205 16.73 7.82 5.82
N LYS A 206 17.57 8.76 6.29
CA LYS A 206 18.61 8.50 7.30
C LYS A 206 17.95 8.45 8.67
N PHE A 207 18.20 7.40 9.41
CA PHE A 207 17.62 7.17 10.73
C PHE A 207 18.70 7.20 11.80
N ASP A 208 18.50 7.98 12.84
CA ASP A 208 19.32 7.97 14.02
C ASP A 208 18.72 7.01 15.08
N PRO A 209 19.35 5.86 15.34
CA PRO A 209 18.83 4.90 16.33
C PRO A 209 18.86 5.39 17.79
N LYS A 210 19.60 6.47 18.09
CA LYS A 210 19.70 7.04 19.45
C LYS A 210 18.57 8.04 19.74
N THR A 211 18.21 8.84 18.73
CA THR A 211 17.18 9.89 18.86
C THR A 211 15.86 9.47 18.27
N HIS A 212 15.80 8.33 17.55
CA HIS A 212 14.64 7.82 16.79
C HIS A 212 14.14 8.80 15.74
N GLN A 213 15.00 9.71 15.27
CA GLN A 213 14.67 10.69 14.26
C GLN A 213 15.04 10.19 12.86
N LEU A 214 14.13 10.34 11.91
CA LEU A 214 14.37 10.08 10.50
C LEU A 214 14.54 11.42 9.76
N THR A 215 15.68 11.61 9.09
CA THR A 215 15.84 12.67 8.08
C THR A 215 15.38 12.14 6.73
N PRO A 216 14.25 12.59 6.19
CA PRO A 216 13.71 12.07 4.94
C PRO A 216 14.62 12.37 3.75
N ILE A 217 14.78 11.37 2.86
CA ILE A 217 15.50 11.52 1.59
C ILE A 217 14.51 11.52 0.43
N LYS A 218 13.56 10.56 0.43
CA LYS A 218 12.64 10.36 -0.68
C LYS A 218 11.30 9.83 -0.21
N ALA A 219 10.21 10.41 -0.73
CA ALA A 219 8.87 9.86 -0.65
C ALA A 219 8.57 8.96 -1.86
N ILE A 220 7.83 7.88 -1.64
CA ILE A 220 7.36 6.95 -2.66
C ILE A 220 5.83 6.83 -2.51
N PRO A 221 5.04 7.52 -3.35
CA PRO A 221 3.58 7.52 -3.25
C PRO A 221 2.97 6.35 -4.03
N GLY A 222 2.73 5.23 -3.38
CA GLY A 222 2.04 4.07 -3.97
C GLY A 222 2.82 2.77 -3.97
N ALA A 223 2.13 1.70 -4.40
CA ALA A 223 2.67 0.34 -4.47
C ALA A 223 3.46 0.13 -5.77
N TYR A 224 4.66 0.65 -5.82
CA TYR A 224 5.58 0.48 -6.95
C TYR A 224 6.19 -0.92 -7.00
N PRO A 225 6.75 -1.35 -8.17
CA PRO A 225 7.54 -2.56 -8.29
C PRO A 225 8.81 -2.53 -7.42
N PHE A 226 9.31 -3.70 -7.01
CA PHE A 226 10.53 -3.84 -6.19
C PHE A 226 11.73 -3.06 -6.74
N SER A 227 11.93 -3.05 -8.07
CA SER A 227 13.06 -2.37 -8.71
C SER A 227 13.12 -0.86 -8.39
N GLN A 228 11.99 -0.20 -8.16
CA GLN A 228 11.98 1.21 -7.74
C GLN A 228 12.39 1.36 -6.28
N PHE A 229 11.91 0.48 -5.40
CA PHE A 229 12.37 0.46 -3.99
C PHE A 229 13.86 0.18 -3.92
N GLN A 230 14.34 -0.79 -4.71
CA GLN A 230 15.76 -1.15 -4.78
C GLN A 230 16.63 0.06 -5.13
N GLN A 231 16.32 0.76 -6.22
CA GLN A 231 17.09 1.96 -6.63
C GLN A 231 17.15 3.02 -5.53
N ILE A 232 16.03 3.29 -4.85
CA ILE A 232 15.96 4.34 -3.83
C ILE A 232 16.69 3.91 -2.55
N ILE A 233 16.51 2.66 -2.14
CA ILE A 233 17.16 2.11 -0.94
C ILE A 233 18.67 2.03 -1.15
N ASP A 234 19.14 1.53 -2.30
CA ASP A 234 20.56 1.42 -2.63
C ASP A 234 21.22 2.80 -2.68
N ALA A 235 20.55 3.81 -3.25
CA ALA A 235 21.03 5.19 -3.24
C ALA A 235 21.13 5.76 -1.81
N ALA A 236 20.17 5.45 -0.94
CA ALA A 236 20.20 5.88 0.46
C ALA A 236 21.33 5.19 1.25
N LEU A 237 21.61 3.91 0.94
CA LEU A 237 22.69 3.14 1.54
C LEU A 237 24.08 3.60 1.09
N ALA A 238 24.22 4.05 -0.17
CA ALA A 238 25.48 4.55 -0.71
C ALA A 238 25.90 5.91 -0.11
N ASN A 239 24.96 6.68 0.36
CA ASN A 239 25.16 8.03 0.94
C ASN A 239 25.24 8.00 2.49
N LYS A 240 25.77 6.92 3.06
CA LYS A 240 25.96 6.77 4.51
C LYS A 240 27.05 7.69 5.05
#